data_a7ebfa3989d0b0b15fc7c3d63e1b1b4e
#
_entry.id   a7ebfa3989d0b0b15fc7c3d63e1b1b4e
#
_cell.length_a   1.000
_cell.length_b   1.000
_cell.length_c   1.000
_cell.angle_alpha   90.00
_cell.angle_beta   90.00
_cell.angle_gamma   90.00
#
_symmetry.space_group_name_H-M   'P 1'
#
loop_
_entity.id
_entity.type
_entity.pdbx_description
1 polymer ?
#
loop_
_entity_poly.entity_id
_entity_poly.type
_entity_poly.pdbx_seq_one_letter_code
_entity_poly.pdbx_strand_id
1 'polypeptide(L)'
;PYTGLPYAAQSDIVKSSIERENINEQMDRLGFAEGKEVVGEEVITNAINNIVQDKNVRKFLKEIAYVESKFGTDKNTFREQTKSVFQIDDIAFQELQRRLNPESDVGKSIREYNKYLKLNKNIDLTKVSFNDLNRPDIGAAASRAILLSFPEPIPETRESRAIYWKNNWNKSGEGKPEKYLKDLENVQFFD
;
A
#
# COMPACT_ATOMS: atom_id res chain seq x y z
N PRO A 1 -32.46 2.28 -16.10
CA PRO A 1 -32.38 3.08 -17.32
C PRO A 1 -31.82 4.45 -16.97
N TYR A 2 -30.60 4.75 -17.44
CA TYR A 2 -29.92 6.05 -17.26
C TYR A 2 -30.46 7.04 -18.31
N THR A 3 -31.74 7.33 -18.25
CA THR A 3 -32.42 8.24 -19.15
C THR A 3 -32.07 9.67 -18.76
N GLY A 4 -31.25 10.34 -19.57
CA GLY A 4 -30.90 11.76 -19.39
C GLY A 4 -29.42 12.12 -19.56
N LEU A 5 -28.53 11.15 -19.68
CA LEU A 5 -27.10 11.43 -19.97
C LEU A 5 -26.80 11.34 -21.47
N PRO A 6 -25.86 12.16 -22.00
CA PRO A 6 -25.35 12.02 -23.36
C PRO A 6 -24.84 10.60 -23.63
N TYR A 7 -25.02 10.11 -24.87
CA TYR A 7 -24.62 8.73 -25.26
C TYR A 7 -23.17 8.40 -24.95
N ALA A 8 -22.25 9.36 -25.12
CA ALA A 8 -20.84 9.23 -24.74
C ALA A 8 -20.64 8.97 -23.24
N ALA A 9 -21.35 9.72 -22.38
CA ALA A 9 -21.28 9.54 -20.93
C ALA A 9 -21.86 8.18 -20.47
N GLN A 10 -22.90 7.68 -21.15
CA GLN A 10 -23.44 6.34 -20.91
C GLN A 10 -22.44 5.24 -21.30
N SER A 11 -21.71 5.40 -22.42
CA SER A 11 -20.67 4.50 -22.87
C SER A 11 -19.49 4.43 -21.85
N ASP A 12 -19.08 5.55 -21.28
CA ASP A 12 -18.00 5.60 -20.30
C ASP A 12 -18.41 4.99 -18.95
N ILE A 13 -19.67 5.18 -18.54
CA ILE A 13 -20.23 4.53 -17.35
C ILE A 13 -20.28 3.01 -17.54
N VAL A 14 -20.71 2.53 -18.71
CA VAL A 14 -20.77 1.08 -19.02
C VAL A 14 -19.37 0.50 -19.05
N LYS A 15 -18.40 1.14 -19.71
CA LYS A 15 -17.00 0.70 -19.73
C LYS A 15 -16.41 0.64 -18.32
N SER A 16 -16.62 1.68 -17.51
CA SER A 16 -16.13 1.70 -16.12
C SER A 16 -16.80 0.64 -15.25
N SER A 17 -18.04 0.26 -15.53
CA SER A 17 -18.74 -0.83 -14.83
C SER A 17 -18.19 -2.20 -15.22
N ILE A 18 -17.92 -2.42 -16.50
CA ILE A 18 -17.31 -3.67 -17.02
C ILE A 18 -15.88 -3.82 -16.50
N GLU A 19 -15.10 -2.74 -16.48
CA GLU A 19 -13.76 -2.74 -15.89
C GLU A 19 -13.79 -3.03 -14.39
N ARG A 20 -14.77 -2.50 -13.66
CA ARG A 20 -14.95 -2.79 -12.22
C ARG A 20 -15.39 -4.23 -11.96
N GLU A 21 -16.30 -4.79 -12.78
CA GLU A 21 -16.66 -6.21 -12.70
C GLU A 21 -15.45 -7.11 -12.96
N ASN A 22 -14.64 -6.82 -13.99
CA ASN A 22 -13.41 -7.55 -14.24
C ASN A 22 -12.38 -7.46 -13.12
N ILE A 23 -12.23 -6.28 -12.50
CA ILE A 23 -11.33 -6.10 -11.35
C ILE A 23 -11.88 -6.88 -10.15
N ASN A 24 -13.17 -6.81 -9.87
CA ASN A 24 -13.79 -7.56 -8.77
C ASN A 24 -13.71 -9.07 -9.00
N GLU A 25 -13.96 -9.57 -10.22
CA GLU A 25 -13.77 -10.98 -10.54
C GLU A 25 -12.31 -11.44 -10.42
N GLN A 26 -11.35 -10.61 -10.81
CA GLN A 26 -9.93 -10.89 -10.59
C GLN A 26 -9.58 -10.88 -9.09
N MET A 27 -10.14 -9.95 -8.34
CA MET A 27 -9.97 -9.88 -6.89
C MET A 27 -10.58 -11.12 -6.21
N ASP A 28 -11.79 -11.54 -6.63
CA ASP A 28 -12.45 -12.75 -6.14
C ASP A 28 -11.65 -14.02 -6.45
N ARG A 29 -11.12 -14.14 -7.66
CA ARG A 29 -10.22 -15.26 -8.06
C ARG A 29 -8.92 -15.29 -7.27
N LEU A 30 -8.44 -14.14 -6.83
CA LEU A 30 -7.25 -13.98 -5.99
C LEU A 30 -7.58 -14.14 -4.49
N GLY A 31 -8.83 -14.44 -4.11
CA GLY A 31 -9.24 -14.68 -2.73
C GLY A 31 -9.52 -13.44 -1.89
N PHE A 32 -9.71 -12.27 -2.52
CA PHE A 32 -9.99 -11.02 -1.82
C PHE A 32 -11.44 -10.93 -1.29
N ALA A 33 -12.37 -11.78 -1.78
CA ALA A 33 -13.81 -11.64 -1.57
C ALA A 33 -14.34 -12.12 -0.22
N GLU A 34 -13.60 -12.87 0.58
CA GLU A 34 -14.12 -13.48 1.81
C GLU A 34 -13.22 -13.33 3.04
N GLY A 35 -12.50 -12.22 3.17
CA GLY A 35 -11.71 -11.97 4.38
C GLY A 35 -10.55 -12.95 4.58
N LYS A 36 -10.22 -13.75 3.57
CA LYS A 36 -8.98 -14.54 3.56
C LYS A 36 -7.81 -13.62 3.30
N GLU A 37 -6.84 -13.68 4.14
CA GLU A 37 -5.58 -12.97 4.01
C GLU A 37 -4.85 -13.49 2.77
N VAL A 38 -4.88 -12.71 1.68
CA VAL A 38 -4.18 -13.05 0.45
C VAL A 38 -2.73 -12.62 0.60
N VAL A 39 -1.84 -13.60 0.61
CA VAL A 39 -0.42 -13.44 0.93
C VAL A 39 0.45 -14.02 -0.18
N GLY A 40 1.72 -13.64 -0.19
CA GLY A 40 2.71 -14.12 -1.12
C GLY A 40 3.26 -13.03 -2.03
N GLU A 41 4.45 -13.29 -2.55
CA GLU A 41 5.23 -12.29 -3.31
C GLU A 41 4.49 -11.76 -4.53
N GLU A 42 3.90 -12.64 -5.33
CA GLU A 42 3.21 -12.27 -6.56
C GLU A 42 2.05 -11.32 -6.29
N VAL A 43 1.19 -11.65 -5.32
CA VAL A 43 0.02 -10.83 -4.97
C VAL A 43 0.42 -9.45 -4.47
N ILE A 44 1.38 -9.41 -3.55
CA ILE A 44 1.84 -8.15 -2.95
C ILE A 44 2.61 -7.31 -3.97
N THR A 45 3.44 -7.92 -4.80
CA THR A 45 4.14 -7.24 -5.89
C THR A 45 3.18 -6.63 -6.89
N ASN A 46 2.14 -7.37 -7.31
CA ASN A 46 1.11 -6.87 -8.20
C ASN A 46 0.34 -5.71 -7.59
N ALA A 47 -0.02 -5.79 -6.30
CA ALA A 47 -0.67 -4.69 -5.59
C ALA A 47 0.22 -3.43 -5.55
N ILE A 48 1.50 -3.57 -5.21
CA ILE A 48 2.47 -2.46 -5.19
C ILE A 48 2.61 -1.85 -6.59
N ASN A 49 2.81 -2.67 -7.62
CA ASN A 49 3.01 -2.21 -9.01
C ASN A 49 1.78 -1.47 -9.54
N ASN A 50 0.59 -1.90 -9.15
CA ASN A 50 -0.67 -1.28 -9.57
C ASN A 50 -0.93 0.07 -8.89
N ILE A 51 -0.52 0.22 -7.63
CA ILE A 51 -0.79 1.40 -6.80
C ILE A 51 0.31 2.46 -6.91
N VAL A 52 1.57 2.05 -7.08
CA VAL A 52 2.74 2.92 -7.01
C VAL A 52 3.41 3.05 -8.38
N GLN A 53 3.57 4.28 -8.88
CA GLN A 53 4.18 4.54 -10.19
C GLN A 53 5.72 4.59 -10.14
N ASP A 54 6.27 5.16 -9.08
CA ASP A 54 7.72 5.35 -8.91
C ASP A 54 8.44 4.02 -8.67
N LYS A 55 9.41 3.69 -9.53
CA LYS A 55 10.17 2.43 -9.48
C LYS A 55 10.97 2.26 -8.18
N ASN A 56 11.58 3.33 -7.68
CA ASN A 56 12.39 3.27 -6.47
C ASN A 56 11.50 3.04 -5.23
N VAL A 57 10.33 3.69 -5.20
CA VAL A 57 9.31 3.45 -4.17
C VAL A 57 8.79 2.03 -4.23
N ARG A 58 8.49 1.49 -5.42
CA ARG A 58 8.05 0.10 -5.58
C ARG A 58 9.09 -0.87 -5.02
N LYS A 59 10.35 -0.67 -5.39
CA LYS A 59 11.46 -1.49 -4.90
C LYS A 59 11.54 -1.47 -3.37
N PHE A 60 11.47 -0.29 -2.78
CA PHE A 60 11.53 -0.14 -1.33
C PHE A 60 10.31 -0.78 -0.63
N LEU A 61 9.11 -0.62 -1.16
CA LEU A 61 7.93 -1.27 -0.59
C LEU A 61 7.99 -2.80 -0.68
N LYS A 62 8.52 -3.37 -1.77
CA LYS A 62 8.77 -4.83 -1.86
C LYS A 62 9.76 -5.29 -0.77
N GLU A 63 10.84 -4.52 -0.56
CA GLU A 63 11.83 -4.79 0.49
C GLU A 63 11.18 -4.72 1.89
N ILE A 64 10.35 -3.70 2.20
CA ILE A 64 9.60 -3.61 3.45
C ILE A 64 8.69 -4.82 3.62
N ALA A 65 7.83 -5.11 2.64
CA ALA A 65 6.88 -6.23 2.73
C ALA A 65 7.58 -7.57 2.99
N TYR A 66 8.75 -7.77 2.41
CA TYR A 66 9.55 -8.96 2.67
C TYR A 66 10.17 -8.97 4.06
N VAL A 67 10.82 -7.88 4.46
CA VAL A 67 11.53 -7.80 5.76
C VAL A 67 10.55 -7.89 6.92
N GLU A 68 9.39 -7.23 6.82
CA GLU A 68 8.39 -7.18 7.89
C GLU A 68 7.57 -8.46 8.02
N SER A 69 7.32 -9.19 6.93
CA SER A 69 6.33 -10.28 6.95
C SER A 69 6.58 -11.42 5.97
N LYS A 70 7.67 -11.41 5.20
CA LYS A 70 7.89 -12.35 4.08
C LYS A 70 6.68 -12.36 3.13
N PHE A 71 6.21 -11.18 2.74
CA PHE A 71 4.99 -10.97 1.94
C PHE A 71 3.73 -11.58 2.59
N GLY A 72 3.64 -11.53 3.91
CA GLY A 72 2.51 -12.05 4.67
C GLY A 72 2.57 -13.55 5.00
N THR A 73 3.61 -14.25 4.58
CA THR A 73 3.74 -15.70 4.86
C THR A 73 4.30 -15.99 6.25
N ASP A 74 4.84 -14.99 6.97
CA ASP A 74 5.22 -15.16 8.36
C ASP A 74 3.96 -15.30 9.22
N LYS A 75 3.92 -16.33 10.07
CA LYS A 75 2.79 -16.66 10.97
C LYS A 75 2.41 -15.54 11.94
N ASN A 76 3.28 -14.57 12.13
CA ASN A 76 3.07 -13.45 13.02
C ASN A 76 2.65 -12.16 12.29
N THR A 77 2.36 -12.21 10.99
CA THR A 77 2.09 -11.02 10.17
C THR A 77 0.81 -10.30 10.59
N PHE A 78 -0.29 -11.05 10.76
CA PHE A 78 -1.62 -10.47 10.95
C PHE A 78 -2.01 -10.48 12.44
N ARG A 79 -1.40 -9.57 13.20
CA ARG A 79 -1.67 -9.40 14.64
C ARG A 79 -2.69 -8.28 14.87
N GLU A 80 -3.22 -8.19 16.10
CA GLU A 80 -4.13 -7.10 16.48
C GLU A 80 -3.44 -5.73 16.42
N GLN A 81 -2.17 -5.66 16.83
CA GLN A 81 -1.41 -4.42 16.96
C GLN A 81 -0.88 -3.87 15.64
N THR A 82 -0.71 -4.72 14.63
CA THR A 82 -0.20 -4.32 13.31
C THR A 82 -1.05 -4.92 12.21
N LYS A 83 -1.23 -4.18 11.14
CA LYS A 83 -1.99 -4.62 9.98
C LYS A 83 -1.14 -4.57 8.72
N SER A 84 -1.59 -5.32 7.71
CA SER A 84 -0.92 -5.41 6.44
C SER A 84 0.41 -6.20 6.48
N VAL A 85 0.83 -6.64 5.34
CA VAL A 85 2.18 -7.22 5.12
C VAL A 85 3.31 -6.22 5.40
N PHE A 86 2.98 -4.93 5.48
CA PHE A 86 3.90 -3.84 5.80
C PHE A 86 4.02 -3.56 7.30
N GLN A 87 3.27 -4.26 8.15
CA GLN A 87 3.25 -4.12 9.61
C GLN A 87 2.97 -2.69 10.09
N ILE A 88 1.97 -2.04 9.48
CA ILE A 88 1.50 -0.72 9.90
C ILE A 88 0.83 -0.84 11.28
N ASP A 89 1.32 -0.12 12.27
CA ASP A 89 0.72 -0.04 13.59
C ASP A 89 -0.42 1.00 13.66
N ASP A 90 -1.19 0.96 14.74
CA ASP A 90 -2.32 1.86 14.93
C ASP A 90 -1.88 3.33 15.04
N ILE A 91 -0.72 3.61 15.62
CA ILE A 91 -0.18 4.97 15.75
C ILE A 91 0.13 5.56 14.37
N ALA A 92 0.81 4.79 13.51
CA ALA A 92 1.11 5.21 12.15
C ALA A 92 -0.17 5.40 11.32
N PHE A 93 -1.19 4.55 11.52
CA PHE A 93 -2.48 4.69 10.87
C PHE A 93 -3.25 5.93 11.34
N GLN A 94 -3.32 6.20 12.64
CA GLN A 94 -3.96 7.40 13.17
C GLN A 94 -3.26 8.67 12.68
N GLU A 95 -1.93 8.69 12.62
CA GLU A 95 -1.19 9.82 12.07
C GLU A 95 -1.46 10.01 10.57
N LEU A 96 -1.59 8.92 9.79
CA LEU A 96 -2.02 8.98 8.41
C LEU A 96 -3.41 9.62 8.29
N GLN A 97 -4.39 9.19 9.10
CA GLN A 97 -5.75 9.74 9.11
C GLN A 97 -5.75 11.24 9.48
N ARG A 98 -4.95 11.63 10.48
CA ARG A 98 -4.78 13.04 10.85
C ARG A 98 -4.25 13.89 9.69
N ARG A 99 -3.26 13.39 8.92
CA ARG A 99 -2.67 14.09 7.76
C ARG A 99 -3.60 14.13 6.55
N LEU A 100 -4.52 13.19 6.44
CA LEU A 100 -5.56 13.18 5.40
C LEU A 100 -6.65 14.22 5.66
N ASN A 101 -6.81 14.70 6.89
CA ASN A 101 -7.78 15.76 7.21
C ASN A 101 -7.47 17.03 6.39
N PRO A 102 -8.44 17.57 5.63
CA PRO A 102 -8.26 18.79 4.83
C PRO A 102 -7.80 20.01 5.63
N GLU A 103 -8.20 20.10 6.91
CA GLU A 103 -7.88 21.22 7.80
C GLU A 103 -6.48 21.09 8.42
N SER A 104 -5.77 20.00 8.19
CA SER A 104 -4.42 19.82 8.72
C SER A 104 -3.39 20.66 7.95
N ASP A 105 -2.55 21.41 8.64
CA ASP A 105 -1.43 22.18 8.07
C ASP A 105 -0.37 21.29 7.41
N VAL A 106 -0.33 20.01 7.80
CA VAL A 106 0.60 19.01 7.29
C VAL A 106 -0.13 18.00 6.38
N GLY A 107 0.62 17.29 5.54
CA GLY A 107 0.06 16.19 4.74
C GLY A 107 -0.49 16.59 3.37
N LYS A 108 -0.11 17.74 2.83
CA LYS A 108 -0.53 18.15 1.47
C LYS A 108 -0.24 17.07 0.42
N SER A 109 0.99 16.54 0.38
CA SER A 109 1.37 15.47 -0.57
C SER A 109 0.56 14.19 -0.37
N ILE A 110 0.20 13.85 0.87
CA ILE A 110 -0.65 12.69 1.19
C ILE A 110 -2.06 12.92 0.66
N ARG A 111 -2.63 14.11 0.82
CA ARG A 111 -3.97 14.43 0.31
C ARG A 111 -4.01 14.46 -1.22
N GLU A 112 -2.98 14.97 -1.87
CA GLU A 112 -2.85 14.92 -3.33
C GLU A 112 -2.76 13.48 -3.83
N TYR A 113 -1.99 12.65 -3.14
CA TYR A 113 -1.92 11.23 -3.46
C TYR A 113 -3.26 10.51 -3.22
N ASN A 114 -3.97 10.81 -2.13
CA ASN A 114 -5.31 10.25 -1.90
C ASN A 114 -6.30 10.67 -3.00
N LYS A 115 -6.21 11.93 -3.48
CA LYS A 115 -7.01 12.37 -4.62
C LYS A 115 -6.70 11.57 -5.89
N TYR A 116 -5.42 11.30 -6.16
CA TYR A 116 -5.01 10.42 -7.26
C TYR A 116 -5.59 9.01 -7.10
N LEU A 117 -5.51 8.42 -5.91
CA LEU A 117 -6.06 7.10 -5.62
C LEU A 117 -7.57 7.04 -5.84
N LYS A 118 -8.30 8.05 -5.39
CA LYS A 118 -9.77 8.13 -5.61
C LYS A 118 -10.13 8.14 -7.09
N LEU A 119 -9.42 8.93 -7.88
CA LEU A 119 -9.71 9.13 -9.30
C LEU A 119 -9.30 7.94 -10.17
N ASN A 120 -8.18 7.27 -9.85
CA ASN A 120 -7.55 6.31 -10.73
C ASN A 120 -7.58 4.87 -10.21
N LYS A 121 -7.81 4.66 -8.91
CA LYS A 121 -7.73 3.35 -8.26
C LYS A 121 -8.98 3.00 -7.44
N ASN A 122 -9.95 3.89 -7.37
CA ASN A 122 -11.17 3.74 -6.56
C ASN A 122 -10.87 3.47 -5.07
N ILE A 123 -9.75 4.01 -4.55
CA ILE A 123 -9.35 3.91 -3.15
C ILE A 123 -9.47 5.30 -2.51
N ASP A 124 -10.19 5.40 -1.40
CA ASP A 124 -10.28 6.59 -0.58
C ASP A 124 -9.76 6.30 0.83
N LEU A 125 -8.50 6.67 1.09
CA LEU A 125 -7.86 6.41 2.37
C LEU A 125 -8.55 7.11 3.56
N THR A 126 -9.37 8.14 3.32
CA THR A 126 -10.16 8.77 4.40
C THR A 126 -11.32 7.90 4.90
N LYS A 127 -11.68 6.84 4.15
CA LYS A 127 -12.78 5.92 4.45
C LYS A 127 -12.31 4.53 4.86
N VAL A 128 -10.99 4.32 4.85
CA VAL A 128 -10.38 3.04 5.19
C VAL A 128 -10.34 2.86 6.69
N SER A 129 -10.74 1.71 7.17
CA SER A 129 -10.53 1.28 8.56
C SER A 129 -9.15 0.66 8.76
N PHE A 130 -8.72 0.51 10.01
CA PHE A 130 -7.46 -0.15 10.33
C PHE A 130 -7.40 -1.61 9.83
N ASN A 131 -8.53 -2.32 9.85
CA ASN A 131 -8.61 -3.68 9.35
C ASN A 131 -8.52 -3.79 7.82
N ASP A 132 -8.98 -2.78 7.10
CA ASP A 132 -8.89 -2.75 5.63
C ASP A 132 -7.44 -2.72 5.12
N LEU A 133 -6.49 -2.34 5.96
CA LEU A 133 -5.06 -2.38 5.64
C LEU A 133 -4.56 -3.79 5.30
N ASN A 134 -5.25 -4.84 5.74
CA ASN A 134 -4.91 -6.23 5.40
C ASN A 134 -5.15 -6.54 3.91
N ARG A 135 -5.94 -5.75 3.22
CA ARG A 135 -6.05 -5.83 1.76
C ARG A 135 -4.76 -5.33 1.13
N PRO A 136 -4.13 -6.11 0.22
CA PRO A 136 -2.84 -5.77 -0.39
C PRO A 136 -2.81 -4.40 -1.08
N ASP A 137 -3.86 -4.04 -1.80
CA ASP A 137 -4.00 -2.76 -2.50
C ASP A 137 -4.09 -1.58 -1.52
N ILE A 138 -4.89 -1.72 -0.48
CA ILE A 138 -5.05 -0.69 0.56
C ILE A 138 -3.78 -0.58 1.41
N GLY A 139 -3.19 -1.72 1.80
CA GLY A 139 -1.92 -1.74 2.53
C GLY A 139 -0.80 -1.06 1.74
N ALA A 140 -0.66 -1.34 0.44
CA ALA A 140 0.31 -0.68 -0.43
C ALA A 140 0.04 0.83 -0.57
N ALA A 141 -1.24 1.23 -0.73
CA ALA A 141 -1.63 2.63 -0.81
C ALA A 141 -1.33 3.40 0.49
N ALA A 142 -1.69 2.84 1.64
CA ALA A 142 -1.42 3.42 2.95
C ALA A 142 0.09 3.52 3.21
N SER A 143 0.85 2.47 2.90
CA SER A 143 2.32 2.47 3.04
C SER A 143 2.96 3.55 2.20
N ARG A 144 2.54 3.72 0.93
CA ARG A 144 3.02 4.81 0.09
C ARG A 144 2.67 6.18 0.66
N ALA A 145 1.45 6.35 1.18
CA ALA A 145 1.02 7.59 1.82
C ALA A 145 1.86 7.92 3.07
N ILE A 146 2.18 6.92 3.90
CA ILE A 146 3.06 7.08 5.06
C ILE A 146 4.47 7.52 4.62
N LEU A 147 5.03 6.90 3.56
CA LEU A 147 6.33 7.29 3.02
C LEU A 147 6.37 8.75 2.53
N LEU A 148 5.24 9.32 2.09
CA LEU A 148 5.14 10.74 1.73
C LEU A 148 5.19 11.68 2.94
N SER A 149 5.10 11.17 4.15
CA SER A 149 5.23 11.97 5.37
C SER A 149 6.69 12.23 5.77
N PHE A 150 7.62 11.47 5.22
CA PHE A 150 9.04 11.64 5.51
C PHE A 150 9.67 12.67 4.57
N PRO A 151 10.48 13.60 5.08
CA PRO A 151 11.03 14.70 4.30
C PRO A 151 12.11 14.25 3.32
N GLU A 152 12.85 13.19 3.64
CA GLU A 152 13.94 12.72 2.81
C GLU A 152 13.43 11.80 1.69
N PRO A 153 14.00 11.88 0.47
CA PRO A 153 13.67 10.96 -0.59
C PRO A 153 14.15 9.54 -0.25
N ILE A 154 13.46 8.54 -0.81
CA ILE A 154 13.87 7.13 -0.65
C ILE A 154 15.19 6.91 -1.38
N PRO A 155 16.24 6.39 -0.68
CA PRO A 155 17.55 6.18 -1.26
C PRO A 155 17.58 5.12 -2.38
N GLU A 156 18.54 5.24 -3.30
CA GLU A 156 18.64 4.34 -4.45
C GLU A 156 19.31 3.00 -4.12
N THR A 157 20.30 2.99 -3.21
CA THR A 157 21.03 1.76 -2.84
C THR A 157 20.31 1.00 -1.71
N ARG A 158 20.47 -0.32 -1.70
CA ARG A 158 19.86 -1.18 -0.67
C ARG A 158 20.43 -0.87 0.73
N GLU A 159 21.72 -0.58 0.81
CA GLU A 159 22.40 -0.22 2.06
C GLU A 159 21.83 1.07 2.65
N SER A 160 21.66 2.09 1.83
CA SER A 160 21.07 3.35 2.25
C SER A 160 19.58 3.19 2.59
N ARG A 161 18.83 2.32 1.87
CA ARG A 161 17.44 2.00 2.21
C ARG A 161 17.32 1.25 3.52
N ALA A 162 18.27 0.40 3.90
CA ALA A 162 18.30 -0.26 5.20
C ALA A 162 18.37 0.75 6.35
N ILE A 163 19.20 1.77 6.22
CA ILE A 163 19.33 2.87 7.18
C ILE A 163 18.03 3.71 7.19
N TYR A 164 17.52 4.04 6.00
CA TYR A 164 16.27 4.80 5.85
C TYR A 164 15.08 4.06 6.47
N TRP A 165 14.95 2.74 6.23
CA TRP A 165 13.94 1.89 6.86
C TRP A 165 14.03 1.95 8.39
N LYS A 166 15.22 1.81 8.96
CA LYS A 166 15.41 1.88 10.40
C LYS A 166 15.02 3.24 10.98
N ASN A 167 15.39 4.32 10.33
CA ASN A 167 15.19 5.67 10.84
C ASN A 167 13.76 6.19 10.69
N ASN A 168 13.03 5.72 9.69
CA ASN A 168 11.72 6.24 9.32
C ASN A 168 10.59 5.22 9.53
N TRP A 169 10.76 3.98 9.05
CA TRP A 169 9.72 2.95 9.11
C TRP A 169 9.74 2.16 10.40
N ASN A 170 10.88 1.63 10.79
CA ASN A 170 11.06 0.81 11.99
C ASN A 170 11.73 1.62 13.14
N LYS A 171 11.37 2.89 13.30
CA LYS A 171 12.03 3.83 14.22
C LYS A 171 12.02 3.36 15.67
N SER A 172 10.88 2.90 16.16
CA SER A 172 10.68 2.41 17.53
C SER A 172 10.92 0.91 17.70
N GLY A 173 11.03 0.16 16.57
CA GLY A 173 11.23 -1.28 16.62
C GLY A 173 12.67 -1.71 16.95
N GLU A 174 12.86 -3.00 17.21
CA GLU A 174 14.17 -3.59 17.51
C GLU A 174 15.00 -3.93 16.26
N GLY A 175 14.41 -3.76 15.06
CA GLY A 175 15.08 -4.05 13.79
C GLY A 175 16.34 -3.21 13.59
N LYS A 176 17.38 -3.82 12.99
CA LYS A 176 18.67 -3.18 12.67
C LYS A 176 18.90 -3.19 11.16
N PRO A 177 19.61 -2.20 10.59
CA PRO A 177 19.97 -2.18 9.17
C PRO A 177 20.68 -3.45 8.69
N GLU A 178 21.55 -4.04 9.51
CA GLU A 178 22.27 -5.26 9.19
C GLU A 178 21.31 -6.47 9.03
N LYS A 179 20.26 -6.54 9.87
CA LYS A 179 19.23 -7.58 9.74
C LYS A 179 18.44 -7.40 8.44
N TYR A 180 18.06 -6.16 8.10
CA TYR A 180 17.39 -5.85 6.85
C TYR A 180 18.21 -6.31 5.65
N LEU A 181 19.53 -5.98 5.62
CA LEU A 181 20.43 -6.39 4.54
C LEU A 181 20.58 -7.92 4.48
N LYS A 182 20.75 -8.58 5.62
CA LYS A 182 20.84 -10.04 5.70
C LYS A 182 19.56 -10.72 5.21
N ASP A 183 18.41 -10.22 5.59
CA ASP A 183 17.12 -10.77 5.14
C ASP A 183 16.96 -10.68 3.62
N LEU A 184 17.58 -9.69 2.98
CA LEU A 184 17.48 -9.43 1.55
C LEU A 184 18.69 -9.94 0.72
N GLU A 185 19.70 -10.55 1.34
CA GLU A 185 20.97 -10.90 0.68
C GLU A 185 20.77 -11.75 -0.59
N ASN A 186 19.87 -12.72 -0.55
CA ASN A 186 19.61 -13.64 -1.67
C ASN A 186 18.21 -13.43 -2.30
N VAL A 187 17.59 -12.28 -2.05
CA VAL A 187 16.24 -12.00 -2.54
C VAL A 187 16.30 -11.17 -3.82
N GLN A 188 15.69 -11.70 -4.87
CA GLN A 188 15.41 -11.00 -6.11
C GLN A 188 13.89 -10.93 -6.26
N PHE A 189 13.34 -9.74 -6.32
CA PHE A 189 11.90 -9.54 -6.47
C PHE A 189 11.50 -9.57 -7.94
N PHE A 190 10.30 -10.10 -8.22
CA PHE A 190 9.68 -9.96 -9.51
C PHE A 190 9.43 -8.48 -9.83
N ASP A 191 9.69 -8.06 -11.08
CA ASP A 191 9.42 -6.70 -11.57
C ASP A 191 7.95 -6.50 -11.96
#